data_02b395307fd39263cd624c3d0173683a
#
_entry.id   02b395307fd39263cd624c3d0173683a
#
_cell.length_a   1.000
_cell.length_b   1.000
_cell.length_c   1.000
_cell.angle_alpha   90.00
_cell.angle_beta   90.00
_cell.angle_gamma   90.00
#
_symmetry.space_group_name_H-M   'P 1'
#
loop_
_entity.id
_entity.type
_entity.pdbx_description
1 polymer ?
#
loop_
_entity_poly.entity_id
_entity_poly.type
_entity_poly.pdbx_seq_one_letter_code
_entity_poly.pdbx_strand_id
1 'polypeptide(L)'
;MRTVLCVMSLAAVCACGTTERLTQPRASFSHVVAPSHYHVATLPTLGGASQGGGINNPGWVAGYSGLPDGTRHAALWRNGSITDLGTLGGTQSGLHSNVQWPGLNNAGVVAGISHTAALDTLGEAWSCSAFMAANGHVCLGFVWQGGVMTALPTLGGENGFAAGVNDAGRIVGWAETPVHDPTCNAPQVLQFRAVLWEPQSARTTELPPLSGDSTSAATAINARGQVVGISGECDVAVGRRSATHAVLWDRGTVTDLGSLGGAFWHTPMAINDRGDVVGFSNPPGGDIDADNLRAFLWTRAGGMKDLGMLSGDGLSEALDINNRGQIVGVSCGDVCQAVLWQDGVLYKLRDLVDPAFSGLLWSARSINDSGQITGRLIDQGTGQARTYVATPIVTTP
;
A
#
# COMPACT_ATOMS: atom_id res chain seq x y z
N MET A 1 -52.29 49.66 -22.97
CA MET A 1 -52.43 51.10 -22.86
C MET A 1 -51.15 51.74 -22.39
N ARG A 2 -50.67 52.59 -23.22
CA ARG A 2 -49.68 53.68 -23.06
C ARG A 2 -48.19 53.32 -22.85
N THR A 3 -47.56 53.40 -23.97
CA THR A 3 -46.23 53.80 -24.37
C THR A 3 -45.78 55.12 -23.74
N VAL A 4 -44.52 55.25 -23.31
CA VAL A 4 -43.79 56.55 -23.48
C VAL A 4 -42.32 56.21 -23.77
N LEU A 5 -41.89 56.67 -24.94
CA LEU A 5 -40.48 56.88 -25.38
C LEU A 5 -39.92 58.14 -24.72
N CYS A 6 -38.59 58.17 -24.46
CA CYS A 6 -37.74 59.38 -24.59
C CYS A 6 -36.27 58.94 -24.69
N VAL A 7 -35.66 59.24 -25.64
CA VAL A 7 -34.77 59.78 -26.60
C VAL A 7 -33.62 60.63 -25.98
N MET A 8 -32.39 60.21 -26.30
CA MET A 8 -31.11 60.93 -26.59
C MET A 8 -30.51 61.94 -25.59
N SER A 9 -29.23 61.78 -25.33
CA SER A 9 -28.20 62.77 -25.74
C SER A 9 -26.77 62.21 -25.63
N LEU A 10 -26.00 62.42 -26.70
CA LEU A 10 -24.54 62.22 -26.81
C LEU A 10 -23.78 63.22 -25.96
N ALA A 11 -22.69 62.81 -25.30
CA ALA A 11 -21.52 63.66 -25.12
C ALA A 11 -20.24 62.75 -25.10
N ALA A 12 -19.46 62.90 -26.15
CA ALA A 12 -18.12 62.35 -26.26
C ALA A 12 -17.13 63.12 -25.43
N VAL A 13 -16.35 62.47 -24.62
CA VAL A 13 -15.09 62.97 -24.08
C VAL A 13 -13.97 61.95 -24.39
N CYS A 14 -13.09 62.33 -25.33
CA CYS A 14 -11.80 61.67 -25.55
C CYS A 14 -10.90 61.89 -24.32
N ALA A 15 -10.47 60.82 -23.66
CA ALA A 15 -9.32 60.81 -22.78
C ALA A 15 -8.37 59.73 -23.27
N CYS A 16 -7.20 60.13 -23.80
CA CYS A 16 -6.04 59.26 -24.01
C CYS A 16 -5.59 58.68 -22.66
N GLY A 17 -5.85 57.41 -22.45
CA GLY A 17 -5.32 56.62 -21.35
C GLY A 17 -4.39 55.56 -21.91
N THR A 18 -3.15 55.62 -21.55
CA THR A 18 -2.08 54.65 -21.82
C THR A 18 -2.52 53.23 -21.48
N THR A 19 -2.52 52.35 -22.48
CA THR A 19 -2.72 50.90 -22.30
C THR A 19 -1.53 50.31 -21.57
N GLU A 20 -1.63 50.22 -20.26
CA GLU A 20 -0.81 49.27 -19.52
C GLU A 20 -1.24 47.84 -19.95
N ARG A 21 -0.36 47.17 -20.69
CA ARG A 21 -0.46 45.74 -20.89
C ARG A 21 -0.27 45.07 -19.50
N LEU A 22 -1.37 44.62 -18.93
CA LEU A 22 -1.33 43.63 -17.88
C LEU A 22 -0.64 42.36 -18.46
N THR A 23 0.65 42.24 -18.23
CA THR A 23 1.37 41.00 -18.42
C THR A 23 0.79 40.01 -17.42
N GLN A 24 -0.08 39.12 -17.90
CA GLN A 24 -0.43 37.91 -17.14
C GLN A 24 0.88 37.22 -16.73
N PRO A 25 1.04 36.80 -15.47
CA PRO A 25 2.18 36.01 -15.10
C PRO A 25 2.13 34.75 -15.96
N ARG A 26 3.15 34.55 -16.80
CA ARG A 26 3.38 33.26 -17.46
C ARG A 26 3.44 32.24 -16.35
N ALA A 27 2.48 31.30 -16.34
CA ALA A 27 2.61 30.10 -15.57
C ALA A 27 3.97 29.51 -15.92
N SER A 28 4.88 29.47 -14.96
CA SER A 28 6.12 28.73 -15.08
C SER A 28 5.70 27.27 -15.22
N PHE A 29 5.73 26.75 -16.44
CA PHE A 29 5.72 25.31 -16.63
C PHE A 29 6.97 24.80 -15.92
N SER A 30 6.79 24.24 -14.73
CA SER A 30 7.80 23.40 -14.14
C SER A 30 8.09 22.34 -15.19
N HIS A 31 9.35 22.24 -15.61
CA HIS A 31 9.76 21.18 -16.50
C HIS A 31 9.42 19.86 -15.83
N VAL A 32 8.39 19.17 -16.31
CA VAL A 32 8.10 17.78 -15.93
C VAL A 32 9.31 17.00 -16.41
N VAL A 33 10.13 16.51 -15.47
CA VAL A 33 11.28 15.67 -15.79
C VAL A 33 10.70 14.37 -16.31
N ALA A 34 11.07 13.97 -17.54
CA ALA A 34 10.64 12.71 -18.11
C ALA A 34 11.03 11.56 -17.14
N PRO A 35 10.13 10.57 -16.92
CA PRO A 35 10.45 9.45 -16.05
C PRO A 35 11.64 8.67 -16.61
N SER A 36 12.41 8.06 -15.69
CA SER A 36 13.51 7.19 -16.09
C SER A 36 12.99 6.00 -16.89
N HIS A 37 13.75 5.57 -17.89
CA HIS A 37 13.56 4.23 -18.44
C HIS A 37 14.11 3.18 -17.46
N TYR A 38 13.55 1.97 -17.51
CA TYR A 38 13.87 0.90 -16.58
C TYR A 38 14.42 -0.33 -17.27
N HIS A 39 15.47 -0.91 -16.69
CA HIS A 39 15.89 -2.28 -16.97
C HIS A 39 15.18 -3.21 -15.99
N VAL A 40 14.49 -4.26 -16.49
CA VAL A 40 13.77 -5.24 -15.68
C VAL A 40 14.55 -6.54 -15.59
N ALA A 41 14.82 -6.99 -14.39
CA ALA A 41 15.40 -8.30 -14.08
C ALA A 41 14.42 -9.16 -13.30
N THR A 42 14.24 -10.41 -13.72
CA THR A 42 13.45 -11.41 -12.97
C THR A 42 14.31 -12.04 -11.89
N LEU A 43 13.75 -12.22 -10.69
CA LEU A 43 14.45 -12.81 -9.56
C LEU A 43 14.26 -14.34 -9.49
N PRO A 44 15.22 -15.10 -8.89
CA PRO A 44 15.11 -16.54 -8.72
C PRO A 44 13.93 -16.93 -7.79
N THR A 45 13.51 -18.19 -7.82
CA THR A 45 12.45 -18.73 -6.97
C THR A 45 12.92 -19.93 -6.18
N LEU A 46 12.16 -20.34 -5.15
CA LEU A 46 12.36 -21.58 -4.39
C LEU A 46 11.77 -22.81 -5.10
N GLY A 47 11.21 -22.64 -6.30
CA GLY A 47 10.68 -23.74 -7.11
C GLY A 47 9.28 -23.45 -7.69
N GLY A 48 8.54 -22.50 -7.13
CA GLY A 48 7.19 -22.12 -7.55
C GLY A 48 7.05 -20.66 -7.94
N ALA A 49 5.81 -20.19 -8.03
CA ALA A 49 5.49 -18.79 -8.27
C ALA A 49 6.03 -17.88 -7.16
N SER A 50 6.41 -16.65 -7.51
CA SER A 50 6.93 -15.69 -6.54
C SER A 50 6.39 -14.29 -6.76
N GLN A 51 6.45 -13.47 -5.71
CA GLN A 51 6.04 -12.07 -5.75
C GLN A 51 6.85 -11.26 -4.73
N GLY A 52 7.40 -10.13 -5.20
CA GLY A 52 8.03 -9.14 -4.33
C GLY A 52 7.00 -8.22 -3.69
N GLY A 53 7.18 -7.90 -2.41
CA GLY A 53 6.30 -7.08 -1.60
C GLY A 53 6.93 -5.78 -1.13
N GLY A 54 8.20 -5.80 -0.76
CA GLY A 54 8.96 -4.63 -0.34
C GLY A 54 10.33 -4.59 -0.98
N ILE A 55 10.83 -3.40 -1.30
CA ILE A 55 12.22 -3.18 -1.73
C ILE A 55 12.85 -2.09 -0.85
N ASN A 56 14.03 -2.35 -0.30
CA ASN A 56 14.75 -1.37 0.51
C ASN A 56 15.76 -0.55 -0.30
N ASN A 57 16.39 0.44 0.32
CA ASN A 57 17.38 1.30 -0.34
C ASN A 57 18.65 0.56 -0.80
N PRO A 58 19.16 -0.49 -0.12
CA PRO A 58 20.16 -1.39 -0.68
C PRO A 58 19.73 -2.21 -1.90
N GLY A 59 18.44 -2.20 -2.31
CA GLY A 59 17.91 -2.95 -3.43
C GLY A 59 17.58 -4.42 -3.11
N TRP A 60 17.47 -4.77 -1.83
CA TRP A 60 16.99 -6.09 -1.42
C TRP A 60 15.46 -6.13 -1.50
N VAL A 61 14.92 -7.29 -1.82
CA VAL A 61 13.47 -7.48 -1.98
C VAL A 61 13.00 -8.52 -0.97
N ALA A 62 11.91 -8.24 -0.26
CA ALA A 62 11.18 -9.22 0.53
C ALA A 62 9.80 -9.51 -0.09
N GLY A 63 9.30 -10.73 0.09
CA GLY A 63 8.02 -11.16 -0.47
C GLY A 63 7.74 -12.61 -0.11
N TYR A 64 7.24 -13.37 -1.08
CA TYR A 64 7.11 -14.83 -0.93
C TYR A 64 7.58 -15.57 -2.19
N SER A 65 7.91 -16.84 -2.01
CA SER A 65 8.15 -17.79 -3.10
C SER A 65 7.51 -19.13 -2.79
N GLY A 66 6.87 -19.72 -3.81
CA GLY A 66 6.35 -21.09 -3.74
C GLY A 66 7.49 -22.10 -3.72
N LEU A 67 7.23 -23.22 -3.04
CA LEU A 67 8.07 -24.40 -2.98
C LEU A 67 7.55 -25.49 -3.95
N PRO A 68 8.35 -26.54 -4.22
CA PRO A 68 7.94 -27.64 -5.11
C PRO A 68 6.72 -28.45 -4.61
N ASP A 69 6.47 -28.46 -3.30
CA ASP A 69 5.33 -29.12 -2.67
C ASP A 69 4.00 -28.32 -2.75
N GLY A 70 4.03 -27.13 -3.35
CA GLY A 70 2.88 -26.24 -3.48
C GLY A 70 2.66 -25.31 -2.29
N THR A 71 3.42 -25.43 -1.22
CA THR A 71 3.42 -24.45 -0.12
C THR A 71 4.16 -23.19 -0.55
N ARG A 72 4.11 -22.13 0.27
CA ARG A 72 4.87 -20.91 0.03
C ARG A 72 5.50 -20.38 1.32
N HIS A 73 6.72 -19.88 1.19
CA HIS A 73 7.44 -19.26 2.31
C HIS A 73 7.75 -17.80 2.01
N ALA A 74 7.81 -17.01 3.07
CA ALA A 74 8.43 -15.69 3.01
C ALA A 74 9.86 -15.84 2.49
N ALA A 75 10.27 -14.93 1.62
CA ALA A 75 11.56 -14.98 0.94
C ALA A 75 12.21 -13.60 0.92
N LEU A 76 13.54 -13.59 1.03
CA LEU A 76 14.39 -12.41 0.90
C LEU A 76 15.36 -12.61 -0.26
N TRP A 77 15.29 -11.71 -1.24
CA TRP A 77 16.25 -11.63 -2.35
C TRP A 77 17.31 -10.59 -2.04
N ARG A 78 18.56 -11.02 -2.07
CA ARG A 78 19.71 -10.17 -1.80
C ARG A 78 20.88 -10.56 -2.70
N ASN A 79 21.43 -9.59 -3.43
CA ASN A 79 22.61 -9.78 -4.29
C ASN A 79 22.45 -10.96 -5.28
N GLY A 80 21.26 -11.08 -5.92
CA GLY A 80 20.95 -12.12 -6.90
C GLY A 80 20.62 -13.50 -6.31
N SER A 81 20.68 -13.67 -4.99
CA SER A 81 20.34 -14.91 -4.30
C SER A 81 19.01 -14.80 -3.56
N ILE A 82 18.31 -15.91 -3.41
CA ILE A 82 17.07 -16.01 -2.62
C ILE A 82 17.37 -16.77 -1.31
N THR A 83 16.81 -16.28 -0.21
CA THR A 83 16.80 -16.93 1.09
C THR A 83 15.38 -17.29 1.47
N ASP A 84 15.12 -18.55 1.79
CA ASP A 84 13.90 -19.02 2.43
C ASP A 84 13.92 -18.57 3.92
N LEU A 85 12.88 -17.85 4.34
CA LEU A 85 12.80 -17.36 5.72
C LEU A 85 12.17 -18.38 6.68
N GLY A 86 11.61 -19.48 6.14
CA GLY A 86 10.94 -20.54 6.93
C GLY A 86 9.56 -20.13 7.42
N THR A 87 9.08 -20.82 8.48
CA THR A 87 7.79 -20.61 9.13
C THR A 87 7.93 -20.63 10.65
N LEU A 88 6.84 -20.27 11.35
CA LEU A 88 6.73 -20.42 12.82
C LEU A 88 6.29 -21.84 13.25
N GLY A 89 6.62 -22.86 12.46
CA GLY A 89 6.28 -24.26 12.72
C GLY A 89 5.05 -24.78 11.97
N GLY A 90 4.38 -23.92 11.20
CA GLY A 90 3.32 -24.30 10.27
C GLY A 90 3.83 -24.53 8.85
N THR A 91 2.92 -24.52 7.85
CA THR A 91 3.23 -24.90 6.47
C THR A 91 3.48 -23.71 5.54
N GLN A 92 3.11 -22.50 5.92
CA GLN A 92 3.23 -21.33 5.05
C GLN A 92 3.65 -20.08 5.81
N SER A 93 4.34 -19.19 5.11
CA SER A 93 4.63 -17.83 5.56
C SER A 93 4.70 -16.88 4.36
N GLY A 94 4.64 -15.60 4.59
CA GLY A 94 4.77 -14.62 3.51
C GLY A 94 4.64 -13.17 3.98
N LEU A 95 5.02 -12.28 3.07
CA LEU A 95 4.45 -10.97 2.96
C LEU A 95 3.34 -11.14 1.91
N HIS A 96 2.17 -10.66 2.18
CA HIS A 96 0.89 -11.09 1.57
C HIS A 96 0.78 -11.07 0.03
N SER A 97 -0.18 -11.84 -0.56
CA SER A 97 -0.35 -12.00 -2.01
C SER A 97 -1.22 -10.95 -2.70
N ASN A 98 -2.25 -10.41 -2.04
CA ASN A 98 -3.22 -9.48 -2.66
C ASN A 98 -3.02 -8.04 -2.18
N VAL A 99 -2.74 -7.83 -0.90
CA VAL A 99 -2.45 -6.54 -0.30
C VAL A 99 -1.07 -6.67 0.33
N GLN A 100 -0.06 -6.01 -0.20
CA GLN A 100 1.31 -6.10 0.33
C GLN A 100 1.72 -4.79 0.93
N TRP A 101 2.17 -4.86 2.18
CA TRP A 101 2.74 -3.74 2.88
C TRP A 101 4.27 -3.87 2.92
N PRO A 102 5.00 -2.75 3.00
CA PRO A 102 6.47 -2.76 2.96
C PRO A 102 7.06 -3.33 4.25
N GLY A 103 7.03 -4.65 4.39
CA GLY A 103 7.55 -5.39 5.54
C GLY A 103 9.07 -5.60 5.50
N LEU A 104 9.86 -4.67 4.95
CA LEU A 104 11.31 -4.76 4.84
C LEU A 104 11.96 -3.40 5.12
N ASN A 105 12.92 -3.35 6.05
CA ASN A 105 13.70 -2.14 6.33
C ASN A 105 15.11 -2.19 5.68
N ASN A 106 15.85 -1.08 5.80
CA ASN A 106 17.19 -0.96 5.21
C ASN A 106 18.26 -1.84 5.88
N ALA A 107 18.01 -2.34 7.09
CA ALA A 107 18.88 -3.30 7.76
C ALA A 107 18.58 -4.76 7.38
N GLY A 108 17.55 -5.01 6.58
CA GLY A 108 17.12 -6.35 6.16
C GLY A 108 16.29 -7.09 7.20
N VAL A 109 15.68 -6.37 8.13
CA VAL A 109 14.63 -6.92 8.99
C VAL A 109 13.36 -7.08 8.16
N VAL A 110 12.75 -8.27 8.23
CA VAL A 110 11.51 -8.60 7.50
C VAL A 110 10.39 -8.83 8.50
N ALA A 111 9.24 -8.23 8.24
CA ALA A 111 8.00 -8.44 8.97
C ALA A 111 6.94 -9.06 8.06
N GLY A 112 6.09 -9.92 8.57
CA GLY A 112 5.07 -10.61 7.78
C GLY A 112 4.17 -11.49 8.63
N ILE A 113 3.57 -12.51 8.03
CA ILE A 113 2.67 -13.47 8.67
C ILE A 113 3.16 -14.91 8.45
N SER A 114 2.96 -15.77 9.41
CA SER A 114 3.28 -17.21 9.32
C SER A 114 2.27 -18.06 10.05
N HIS A 115 1.92 -19.20 9.45
CA HIS A 115 1.26 -20.28 10.18
C HIS A 115 2.15 -20.78 11.31
N THR A 116 1.51 -21.14 12.42
CA THR A 116 2.13 -21.82 13.54
C THR A 116 1.76 -23.31 13.56
N ALA A 117 2.32 -24.08 14.51
CA ALA A 117 1.88 -25.45 14.77
C ALA A 117 0.60 -25.53 15.61
N ALA A 118 0.19 -24.43 16.26
CA ALA A 118 -1.01 -24.39 17.09
C ALA A 118 -2.29 -24.39 16.25
N LEU A 119 -3.32 -25.10 16.72
CA LEU A 119 -4.64 -25.08 16.09
C LEU A 119 -5.39 -23.80 16.51
N ASP A 120 -6.08 -23.21 15.58
CA ASP A 120 -7.05 -22.14 15.81
C ASP A 120 -8.32 -22.75 16.44
N THR A 121 -8.52 -22.51 17.74
CA THR A 121 -9.60 -23.12 18.51
C THR A 121 -10.96 -22.49 18.27
N LEU A 122 -10.99 -21.27 17.77
CA LEU A 122 -12.23 -20.52 17.47
C LEU A 122 -12.63 -20.66 16.00
N GLY A 123 -11.75 -21.21 15.15
CA GLY A 123 -12.00 -21.37 13.73
C GLY A 123 -12.00 -20.04 12.98
N GLU A 124 -11.31 -19.04 13.49
CA GLU A 124 -11.17 -17.69 12.92
C GLU A 124 -10.19 -17.66 11.73
N ALA A 125 -10.22 -18.73 10.93
CA ALA A 125 -9.32 -18.92 9.80
C ALA A 125 -9.23 -17.69 8.85
N TRP A 126 -10.11 -16.72 9.04
CA TRP A 126 -10.17 -15.56 8.17
C TRP A 126 -8.94 -14.65 8.29
N SER A 127 -8.45 -14.35 9.50
CA SER A 127 -7.23 -13.57 9.70
C SER A 127 -6.02 -14.21 9.00
N CYS A 128 -6.03 -15.54 8.88
CA CYS A 128 -5.03 -16.31 8.16
C CYS A 128 -5.35 -16.48 6.69
N SER A 129 -6.59 -16.87 6.36
CA SER A 129 -6.99 -17.30 5.02
C SER A 129 -7.10 -16.15 4.03
N ALA A 130 -7.36 -14.95 4.49
CA ALA A 130 -7.29 -13.76 3.64
C ALA A 130 -5.88 -13.57 3.05
N PHE A 131 -4.88 -14.05 3.72
CA PHE A 131 -3.47 -13.82 3.41
C PHE A 131 -2.73 -15.10 3.00
N MET A 132 -3.16 -16.25 3.46
CA MET A 132 -2.59 -17.56 3.16
C MET A 132 -3.71 -18.58 3.02
N ALA A 133 -3.44 -19.75 2.46
CA ALA A 133 -4.46 -20.79 2.42
C ALA A 133 -4.85 -21.22 3.84
N ALA A 134 -6.15 -21.22 4.14
CA ALA A 134 -6.66 -21.68 5.42
C ALA A 134 -6.26 -23.14 5.67
N ASN A 135 -5.75 -23.44 6.85
CA ASN A 135 -5.37 -24.79 7.26
C ASN A 135 -5.80 -25.14 8.69
N GLY A 136 -6.61 -24.27 9.34
CA GLY A 136 -7.10 -24.44 10.70
C GLY A 136 -6.04 -24.19 11.79
N HIS A 137 -4.93 -23.57 11.45
CA HIS A 137 -3.87 -23.22 12.40
C HIS A 137 -3.86 -21.71 12.67
N VAL A 138 -3.38 -21.35 13.85
CA VAL A 138 -3.14 -19.97 14.24
C VAL A 138 -2.09 -19.34 13.33
N CYS A 139 -2.31 -18.09 12.94
CA CYS A 139 -1.35 -17.26 12.24
C CYS A 139 -0.85 -16.14 13.13
N LEU A 140 0.47 -15.96 13.17
CA LEU A 140 1.08 -14.87 13.90
C LEU A 140 1.87 -13.94 12.98
N GLY A 141 1.89 -12.66 13.35
CA GLY A 141 2.89 -11.75 12.86
C GLY A 141 4.29 -12.26 13.24
N PHE A 142 5.24 -12.12 12.33
CA PHE A 142 6.64 -12.46 12.62
C PHE A 142 7.57 -11.28 12.36
N VAL A 143 8.73 -11.33 13.02
CA VAL A 143 9.93 -10.61 12.65
C VAL A 143 11.01 -11.62 12.27
N TRP A 144 11.68 -11.40 11.13
CA TRP A 144 12.87 -12.17 10.74
C TRP A 144 14.07 -11.23 10.71
N GLN A 145 15.12 -11.65 11.43
CA GLN A 145 16.38 -10.93 11.49
C GLN A 145 17.54 -11.89 11.70
N GLY A 146 18.64 -11.73 10.97
CA GLY A 146 19.85 -12.52 11.16
C GLY A 146 19.69 -14.02 10.97
N GLY A 147 18.73 -14.50 10.19
CA GLY A 147 18.47 -15.92 9.95
C GLY A 147 17.43 -16.53 10.89
N VAL A 148 16.85 -15.77 11.80
CA VAL A 148 15.88 -16.26 12.78
C VAL A 148 14.53 -15.60 12.58
N MET A 149 13.45 -16.41 12.46
CA MET A 149 12.07 -15.97 12.50
C MET A 149 11.53 -16.07 13.93
N THR A 150 10.98 -14.99 14.44
CA THR A 150 10.42 -14.91 15.80
C THR A 150 8.98 -14.43 15.73
N ALA A 151 8.08 -15.10 16.45
CA ALA A 151 6.69 -14.70 16.56
C ALA A 151 6.54 -13.38 17.34
N LEU A 152 5.64 -12.52 16.91
CA LEU A 152 5.23 -11.34 17.63
C LEU A 152 4.02 -11.64 18.50
N PRO A 153 3.95 -11.11 19.72
CA PRO A 153 2.83 -11.38 20.63
C PRO A 153 1.54 -10.75 20.13
N THR A 154 0.41 -11.41 20.44
CA THR A 154 -0.92 -10.83 20.27
C THR A 154 -1.30 -9.92 21.47
N LEU A 155 -2.50 -9.39 21.47
CA LEU A 155 -3.08 -8.66 22.59
C LEU A 155 -3.92 -9.55 23.52
N GLY A 156 -3.74 -10.88 23.43
CA GLY A 156 -4.41 -11.89 24.23
C GLY A 156 -5.42 -12.75 23.45
N GLY A 157 -5.62 -12.49 22.15
CA GLY A 157 -6.31 -13.37 21.21
C GLY A 157 -5.32 -14.33 20.53
N GLU A 158 -5.80 -15.05 19.50
CA GLU A 158 -5.02 -16.12 18.87
C GLU A 158 -4.19 -15.64 17.68
N ASN A 159 -4.73 -14.75 16.83
CA ASN A 159 -4.13 -14.37 15.54
C ASN A 159 -3.51 -12.98 15.53
N GLY A 160 -2.58 -12.75 14.59
CA GLY A 160 -1.95 -11.46 14.36
C GLY A 160 -1.20 -11.39 13.03
N PHE A 161 -0.89 -10.17 12.61
CA PHE A 161 -0.20 -9.88 11.35
C PHE A 161 0.78 -8.72 11.54
N ALA A 162 2.01 -8.84 11.03
CA ALA A 162 2.96 -7.74 10.96
C ALA A 162 3.04 -7.19 9.53
N ALA A 163 2.67 -5.93 9.37
CA ALA A 163 2.51 -5.27 8.07
C ALA A 163 3.74 -4.46 7.67
N GLY A 164 4.27 -3.64 8.56
CA GLY A 164 5.35 -2.70 8.25
C GLY A 164 6.47 -2.72 9.29
N VAL A 165 7.68 -2.35 8.86
CA VAL A 165 8.86 -2.19 9.73
C VAL A 165 9.67 -0.98 9.28
N ASN A 166 10.06 -0.10 10.21
CA ASN A 166 10.94 1.03 9.92
C ASN A 166 12.42 0.73 10.25
N ASP A 167 13.31 1.66 9.93
CA ASP A 167 14.76 1.50 10.14
C ASP A 167 15.18 1.50 11.62
N ALA A 168 14.32 1.98 12.52
CA ALA A 168 14.52 1.84 13.96
C ALA A 168 14.12 0.45 14.47
N GLY A 169 13.67 -0.48 13.61
CA GLY A 169 13.22 -1.82 13.96
C GLY A 169 11.87 -1.85 14.66
N ARG A 170 11.09 -0.77 14.61
CA ARG A 170 9.71 -0.74 15.07
C ARG A 170 8.82 -1.39 14.02
N ILE A 171 7.94 -2.29 14.46
CA ILE A 171 7.05 -3.08 13.61
C ILE A 171 5.62 -2.69 13.92
N VAL A 172 4.78 -2.60 12.88
CA VAL A 172 3.35 -2.33 13.02
C VAL A 172 2.51 -3.38 12.30
N GLY A 173 1.28 -3.50 12.74
CA GLY A 173 0.32 -4.45 12.17
C GLY A 173 -0.94 -4.49 13.02
N TRP A 174 -1.54 -5.67 13.18
CA TRP A 174 -2.67 -5.88 14.07
C TRP A 174 -2.57 -7.22 14.79
N ALA A 175 -3.26 -7.30 15.90
CA ALA A 175 -3.36 -8.50 16.71
C ALA A 175 -4.73 -8.58 17.36
N GLU A 176 -5.23 -9.80 17.55
CA GLU A 176 -6.48 -10.06 18.23
C GLU A 176 -6.35 -9.80 19.73
N THR A 177 -7.45 -9.29 20.31
CA THR A 177 -7.70 -9.18 21.74
C THR A 177 -8.55 -10.38 22.20
N PRO A 178 -8.71 -10.65 23.50
CA PRO A 178 -9.58 -11.73 23.98
C PRO A 178 -11.07 -11.33 23.95
N VAL A 179 -11.44 -10.19 23.38
CA VAL A 179 -12.80 -9.67 23.39
C VAL A 179 -13.58 -10.23 22.21
N HIS A 180 -14.68 -10.92 22.50
CA HIS A 180 -15.68 -11.26 21.47
C HIS A 180 -16.42 -9.99 21.07
N ASP A 181 -16.34 -9.61 19.82
CA ASP A 181 -17.00 -8.43 19.28
C ASP A 181 -18.21 -8.85 18.43
N PRO A 182 -19.44 -8.49 18.83
CA PRO A 182 -20.65 -8.88 18.08
C PRO A 182 -20.77 -8.24 16.71
N THR A 183 -19.94 -7.26 16.38
CA THR A 183 -19.90 -6.65 15.04
C THR A 183 -19.02 -7.41 14.08
N CYS A 184 -18.25 -8.42 14.56
CA CYS A 184 -17.43 -9.26 13.70
C CYS A 184 -18.28 -10.11 12.73
N ASN A 185 -17.88 -10.16 11.48
CA ASN A 185 -18.45 -11.07 10.50
C ASN A 185 -17.78 -12.44 10.59
N ALA A 186 -18.60 -13.49 10.68
CA ALA A 186 -18.08 -14.85 10.71
C ALA A 186 -17.20 -15.15 9.45
N PRO A 187 -16.09 -15.86 9.59
CA PRO A 187 -15.66 -16.59 10.79
C PRO A 187 -14.89 -15.76 11.83
N GLN A 188 -14.71 -14.46 11.67
CA GLN A 188 -14.08 -13.61 12.70
C GLN A 188 -14.96 -13.55 13.94
N VAL A 189 -14.40 -13.73 15.12
CA VAL A 189 -15.04 -13.72 16.44
C VAL A 189 -14.39 -12.72 17.37
N LEU A 190 -13.04 -12.72 17.40
CA LEU A 190 -12.29 -11.84 18.29
C LEU A 190 -12.04 -10.48 17.65
N GLN A 191 -12.19 -9.45 18.46
CA GLN A 191 -11.81 -8.09 18.11
C GLN A 191 -10.31 -8.02 17.83
N PHE A 192 -9.90 -7.27 16.81
CA PHE A 192 -8.49 -6.99 16.52
C PHE A 192 -8.18 -5.49 16.66
N ARG A 193 -6.93 -5.20 17.01
CA ARG A 193 -6.43 -3.84 17.22
C ARG A 193 -5.08 -3.64 16.51
N ALA A 194 -4.88 -2.43 16.05
CA ALA A 194 -3.58 -1.99 15.55
C ALA A 194 -2.53 -2.03 16.66
N VAL A 195 -1.34 -2.48 16.33
CA VAL A 195 -0.25 -2.70 17.28
C VAL A 195 1.06 -2.13 16.75
N LEU A 196 1.82 -1.54 17.66
CA LEU A 196 3.22 -1.20 17.50
C LEU A 196 4.06 -2.13 18.39
N TRP A 197 4.90 -2.95 17.79
CA TRP A 197 5.89 -3.78 18.48
C TRP A 197 7.27 -3.12 18.43
N GLU A 198 7.94 -3.11 19.56
CA GLU A 198 9.32 -2.66 19.72
C GLU A 198 10.17 -3.84 20.25
N PRO A 199 10.62 -4.78 19.37
CA PRO A 199 11.25 -6.03 19.80
C PRO A 199 12.47 -5.84 20.69
N GLN A 200 13.25 -4.77 20.48
CA GLN A 200 14.44 -4.47 21.27
C GLN A 200 14.13 -4.18 22.75
N SER A 201 12.95 -3.69 23.07
CA SER A 201 12.46 -3.40 24.42
C SER A 201 11.39 -4.39 24.90
N ALA A 202 11.05 -5.40 24.07
CA ALA A 202 9.94 -6.33 24.29
C ALA A 202 8.60 -5.61 24.60
N ARG A 203 8.42 -4.40 24.06
CA ARG A 203 7.23 -3.60 24.27
C ARG A 203 6.23 -3.82 23.14
N THR A 204 4.96 -4.01 23.55
CA THR A 204 3.79 -4.04 22.66
C THR A 204 2.87 -2.90 23.07
N THR A 205 2.48 -2.06 22.10
CA THR A 205 1.62 -0.90 22.33
C THR A 205 0.41 -0.99 21.38
N GLU A 206 -0.79 -1.03 21.94
CA GLU A 206 -2.03 -0.90 21.18
C GLU A 206 -2.15 0.52 20.62
N LEU A 207 -2.56 0.62 19.36
CA LEU A 207 -2.91 1.87 18.69
C LEU A 207 -4.43 1.93 18.60
N PRO A 208 -5.08 2.86 19.35
CA PRO A 208 -6.53 2.85 19.47
C PRO A 208 -7.21 3.22 18.14
N PRO A 209 -8.41 2.70 17.88
CA PRO A 209 -9.26 3.15 16.78
C PRO A 209 -9.74 4.59 16.99
N LEU A 210 -10.44 5.14 16.02
CA LEU A 210 -11.23 6.35 16.20
C LEU A 210 -12.34 6.11 17.22
N SER A 211 -12.77 7.20 17.86
CA SER A 211 -13.87 7.12 18.83
C SER A 211 -15.16 6.65 18.15
N GLY A 212 -15.73 5.56 18.64
CA GLY A 212 -16.93 4.93 18.08
C GLY A 212 -16.66 3.65 17.29
N ASP A 213 -15.42 3.45 16.84
CA ASP A 213 -15.01 2.24 16.14
C ASP A 213 -14.59 1.14 17.11
N SER A 214 -14.81 -0.11 16.73
CA SER A 214 -14.46 -1.27 17.55
C SER A 214 -13.12 -1.89 17.21
N THR A 215 -12.61 -1.70 15.99
CA THR A 215 -11.36 -2.30 15.51
C THR A 215 -10.42 -1.30 14.86
N SER A 216 -9.15 -1.68 14.76
CA SER A 216 -8.13 -0.98 14.00
C SER A 216 -7.05 -1.94 13.50
N ALA A 217 -6.38 -1.59 12.40
CA ALA A 217 -5.20 -2.30 11.90
C ALA A 217 -4.19 -1.31 11.33
N ALA A 218 -2.93 -1.43 11.71
CA ALA A 218 -1.85 -0.61 11.17
C ALA A 218 -1.26 -1.27 9.91
N THR A 219 -1.00 -0.48 8.88
CA THR A 219 -0.53 -0.95 7.58
C THR A 219 0.90 -0.55 7.27
N ALA A 220 1.32 0.65 7.67
CA ALA A 220 2.68 1.12 7.42
C ALA A 220 3.17 2.09 8.51
N ILE A 221 4.50 2.21 8.61
CA ILE A 221 5.20 3.10 9.55
C ILE A 221 6.40 3.76 8.87
N ASN A 222 6.58 5.08 9.06
CA ASN A 222 7.75 5.80 8.54
C ASN A 222 8.89 5.92 9.57
N ALA A 223 10.02 6.50 9.15
CA ALA A 223 11.19 6.68 10.02
C ALA A 223 10.90 7.61 11.22
N ARG A 224 9.91 8.50 11.14
CA ARG A 224 9.50 9.37 12.25
C ARG A 224 8.60 8.68 13.27
N GLY A 225 8.20 7.42 13.02
CA GLY A 225 7.28 6.66 13.86
C GLY A 225 5.81 7.05 13.69
N GLN A 226 5.46 7.74 12.61
CA GLN A 226 4.09 7.96 12.21
C GLN A 226 3.57 6.66 11.59
N VAL A 227 2.40 6.23 12.02
CA VAL A 227 1.76 4.96 11.60
C VAL A 227 0.48 5.27 10.88
N VAL A 228 0.22 4.61 9.76
CA VAL A 228 -1.07 4.68 9.05
C VAL A 228 -1.76 3.33 9.06
N GLY A 229 -3.06 3.36 8.87
CA GLY A 229 -3.88 2.17 8.83
C GLY A 229 -5.37 2.47 8.77
N ILE A 230 -6.16 1.54 9.25
CA ILE A 230 -7.61 1.58 9.19
C ILE A 230 -8.24 1.56 10.57
N SER A 231 -9.48 2.07 10.65
CA SER A 231 -10.34 2.03 11.81
C SER A 231 -11.79 1.83 11.35
N GLY A 232 -12.57 1.01 12.10
CA GLY A 232 -13.96 0.72 11.75
C GLY A 232 -14.61 -0.31 12.66
N GLU A 233 -15.66 -0.93 12.15
CA GLU A 233 -16.35 -2.05 12.82
C GLU A 233 -15.55 -3.35 12.66
N CYS A 234 -15.75 -4.31 13.55
CA CYS A 234 -15.20 -5.65 13.36
C CYS A 234 -15.95 -6.35 12.22
N ASP A 235 -15.35 -6.25 11.04
CA ASP A 235 -15.76 -7.03 9.88
C ASP A 235 -14.90 -8.31 9.85
N VAL A 236 -14.24 -8.50 8.76
CA VAL A 236 -13.09 -9.39 8.63
C VAL A 236 -11.84 -8.51 8.72
N ALA A 237 -10.70 -9.03 9.18
CA ALA A 237 -9.48 -8.24 9.31
C ALA A 237 -9.14 -7.54 7.99
N VAL A 238 -9.00 -6.23 7.97
CA VAL A 238 -8.76 -5.41 6.77
C VAL A 238 -9.87 -5.55 5.70
N GLY A 239 -11.08 -5.88 6.13
CA GLY A 239 -12.28 -5.90 5.30
C GLY A 239 -12.84 -4.51 5.03
N ARG A 240 -13.95 -4.47 4.32
CA ARG A 240 -14.55 -3.20 3.87
C ARG A 240 -15.08 -2.34 5.02
N ARG A 241 -15.72 -2.95 6.02
CA ARG A 241 -16.28 -2.26 7.18
C ARG A 241 -15.23 -1.97 8.25
N SER A 242 -14.21 -2.79 8.39
CA SER A 242 -13.07 -2.50 9.26
C SER A 242 -12.19 -1.36 8.72
N ALA A 243 -12.33 -1.02 7.43
CA ALA A 243 -11.70 0.10 6.77
C ALA A 243 -12.69 1.26 6.46
N THR A 244 -13.63 1.54 7.36
CA THR A 244 -14.55 2.68 7.25
C THR A 244 -13.78 4.00 7.28
N HIS A 245 -12.67 4.06 8.03
CA HIS A 245 -11.80 5.21 8.13
C HIS A 245 -10.35 4.85 7.81
N ALA A 246 -9.70 5.67 6.98
CA ALA A 246 -8.26 5.73 6.84
C ALA A 246 -7.69 6.60 7.96
N VAL A 247 -6.70 6.13 8.72
CA VAL A 247 -6.22 6.85 9.91
C VAL A 247 -4.69 7.00 9.94
N LEU A 248 -4.25 8.04 10.66
CA LEU A 248 -2.86 8.31 11.00
C LEU A 248 -2.71 8.40 12.52
N TRP A 249 -1.86 7.55 13.11
CA TRP A 249 -1.39 7.70 14.49
C TRP A 249 -0.06 8.46 14.52
N ASP A 250 -0.04 9.59 15.21
CA ASP A 250 1.15 10.42 15.40
C ASP A 250 1.20 10.90 16.86
N ARG A 251 2.23 10.49 17.60
CA ARG A 251 2.48 10.91 18.99
C ARG A 251 1.29 10.71 19.93
N GLY A 252 0.63 9.56 19.82
CA GLY A 252 -0.52 9.20 20.67
C GLY A 252 -1.86 9.80 20.25
N THR A 253 -1.92 10.52 19.13
CA THR A 253 -3.15 11.04 18.54
C THR A 253 -3.51 10.23 17.30
N VAL A 254 -4.79 9.83 17.19
CA VAL A 254 -5.35 9.27 15.95
C VAL A 254 -6.07 10.37 15.18
N THR A 255 -5.85 10.43 13.88
CA THR A 255 -6.44 11.42 12.96
C THR A 255 -7.08 10.69 11.81
N ASP A 256 -8.33 11.03 11.50
CA ASP A 256 -9.03 10.58 10.30
C ASP A 256 -8.44 11.33 9.08
N LEU A 257 -8.04 10.57 8.05
CA LEU A 257 -7.50 11.10 6.80
C LEU A 257 -8.61 11.49 5.80
N GLY A 258 -9.87 11.15 6.11
CA GLY A 258 -11.00 11.28 5.21
C GLY A 258 -11.04 10.20 4.13
N SER A 259 -11.86 10.43 3.10
CA SER A 259 -12.06 9.50 1.99
C SER A 259 -12.19 10.25 0.66
N LEU A 260 -12.25 9.52 -0.45
CA LEU A 260 -12.65 10.07 -1.76
C LEU A 260 -14.17 10.26 -1.90
N GLY A 261 -14.92 10.10 -0.80
CA GLY A 261 -16.35 10.33 -0.71
C GLY A 261 -17.22 9.07 -0.69
N GLY A 262 -16.65 7.88 -0.77
CA GLY A 262 -17.33 6.61 -0.51
C GLY A 262 -17.57 6.39 0.99
N ALA A 263 -18.38 5.38 1.33
CA ALA A 263 -18.75 5.07 2.71
C ALA A 263 -17.84 4.02 3.38
N PHE A 264 -17.13 3.20 2.57
CA PHE A 264 -16.37 2.06 3.07
C PHE A 264 -15.07 1.89 2.28
N TRP A 265 -14.14 1.12 2.86
CA TRP A 265 -12.94 0.61 2.22
C TRP A 265 -11.93 1.70 1.84
N HIS A 266 -11.42 2.35 2.85
CA HIS A 266 -10.40 3.40 2.76
C HIS A 266 -9.11 2.87 3.42
N THR A 267 -8.17 2.36 2.62
CA THR A 267 -6.99 1.67 3.14
C THR A 267 -5.72 2.43 2.75
N PRO A 268 -5.04 3.07 3.71
CA PRO A 268 -3.66 3.52 3.52
C PRO A 268 -2.73 2.32 3.32
N MET A 269 -1.84 2.40 2.35
CA MET A 269 -0.90 1.33 2.02
C MET A 269 0.53 1.66 2.43
N ALA A 270 0.95 2.91 2.27
CA ALA A 270 2.30 3.36 2.61
C ALA A 270 2.31 4.82 3.06
N ILE A 271 3.36 5.18 3.78
CA ILE A 271 3.65 6.53 4.25
C ILE A 271 5.14 6.82 4.10
N ASN A 272 5.50 7.95 3.44
CA ASN A 272 6.90 8.36 3.34
C ASN A 272 7.35 9.20 4.55
N ASP A 273 8.65 9.57 4.59
CA ASP A 273 9.19 10.36 5.71
C ASP A 273 8.74 11.83 5.71
N ARG A 274 8.09 12.33 4.67
CA ARG A 274 7.43 13.63 4.71
C ARG A 274 6.07 13.56 5.40
N GLY A 275 5.50 12.36 5.54
CA GLY A 275 4.17 12.10 6.06
C GLY A 275 3.09 12.13 4.96
N ASP A 276 3.49 12.01 3.69
CA ASP A 276 2.56 11.80 2.59
C ASP A 276 2.12 10.34 2.61
N VAL A 277 0.82 10.09 2.47
CA VAL A 277 0.18 8.77 2.57
C VAL A 277 -0.45 8.41 1.24
N VAL A 278 -0.25 7.17 0.81
CA VAL A 278 -0.90 6.63 -0.37
C VAL A 278 -1.67 5.36 -0.05
N GLY A 279 -2.65 5.05 -0.87
CA GLY A 279 -3.48 3.87 -0.72
C GLY A 279 -4.61 3.87 -1.73
N PHE A 280 -5.73 3.27 -1.34
CA PHE A 280 -6.95 3.27 -2.13
C PHE A 280 -8.18 3.61 -1.28
N SER A 281 -9.20 4.15 -1.94
CA SER A 281 -10.45 4.58 -1.31
C SER A 281 -11.60 4.43 -2.31
N ASN A 282 -12.77 4.02 -1.85
CA ASN A 282 -13.97 4.03 -2.68
C ASN A 282 -14.42 5.47 -2.98
N PRO A 283 -14.80 5.78 -4.23
CA PRO A 283 -15.41 7.05 -4.59
C PRO A 283 -16.90 7.10 -4.21
N PRO A 284 -17.58 8.27 -4.35
CA PRO A 284 -19.01 8.38 -4.10
C PRO A 284 -19.84 7.45 -4.99
N GLY A 285 -20.91 6.88 -4.42
CA GLY A 285 -21.82 5.99 -5.13
C GLY A 285 -21.27 4.60 -5.43
N GLY A 286 -20.09 4.27 -4.89
CA GLY A 286 -19.57 2.89 -4.90
C GLY A 286 -20.44 1.98 -4.05
N ASP A 287 -20.90 0.85 -4.64
CA ASP A 287 -21.49 -0.24 -3.88
C ASP A 287 -20.43 -0.84 -2.96
N ILE A 288 -20.83 -1.29 -1.77
CA ILE A 288 -19.93 -1.99 -0.85
C ILE A 288 -19.31 -3.24 -1.50
N ASP A 289 -20.00 -3.81 -2.49
CA ASP A 289 -19.57 -5.00 -3.22
C ASP A 289 -18.83 -4.69 -4.52
N ALA A 290 -18.76 -3.43 -4.94
CA ALA A 290 -18.09 -3.01 -6.17
C ALA A 290 -16.60 -2.74 -5.93
N ASP A 291 -15.74 -3.41 -6.69
CA ASP A 291 -14.30 -3.17 -6.71
C ASP A 291 -13.97 -1.94 -7.60
N ASN A 292 -14.52 -0.78 -7.26
CA ASN A 292 -14.27 0.48 -7.96
C ASN A 292 -13.30 1.40 -7.20
N LEU A 293 -12.27 0.80 -6.63
CA LEU A 293 -11.27 1.48 -5.84
C LEU A 293 -10.49 2.53 -6.65
N ARG A 294 -10.13 3.62 -5.99
CA ARG A 294 -9.32 4.71 -6.55
C ARG A 294 -8.05 4.89 -5.74
N ALA A 295 -6.93 4.92 -6.43
CA ALA A 295 -5.65 5.30 -5.84
C ALA A 295 -5.72 6.73 -5.31
N PHE A 296 -5.21 6.95 -4.09
CA PHE A 296 -5.15 8.29 -3.52
C PHE A 296 -3.74 8.67 -3.08
N LEU A 297 -3.50 9.98 -3.05
CA LEU A 297 -2.44 10.64 -2.29
C LEU A 297 -3.09 11.55 -1.25
N TRP A 298 -2.75 11.34 0.01
CA TRP A 298 -3.08 12.25 1.10
C TRP A 298 -1.84 13.02 1.54
N THR A 299 -2.01 14.31 1.73
CA THR A 299 -0.99 15.18 2.35
C THR A 299 -1.63 16.02 3.44
N ARG A 300 -0.87 16.38 4.47
CA ARG A 300 -1.39 17.20 5.58
C ARG A 300 -1.99 18.54 5.10
N ALA A 301 -1.44 19.14 4.07
CA ALA A 301 -1.91 20.42 3.53
C ALA A 301 -3.04 20.30 2.51
N GLY A 302 -3.08 19.18 1.77
CA GLY A 302 -3.98 19.02 0.61
C GLY A 302 -5.15 18.07 0.85
N GLY A 303 -5.18 17.35 1.96
CA GLY A 303 -6.15 16.26 2.19
C GLY A 303 -5.96 15.10 1.21
N MET A 304 -6.99 14.26 1.07
CA MET A 304 -7.00 13.11 0.17
C MET A 304 -7.39 13.54 -1.26
N LYS A 305 -6.62 13.09 -2.24
CA LYS A 305 -6.82 13.38 -3.66
C LYS A 305 -6.73 12.11 -4.48
N ASP A 306 -7.66 11.94 -5.44
CA ASP A 306 -7.64 10.88 -6.45
C ASP A 306 -6.43 11.06 -7.38
N LEU A 307 -5.66 9.98 -7.55
CA LEU A 307 -4.50 9.92 -8.46
C LEU A 307 -4.87 9.51 -9.89
N GLY A 308 -6.13 9.14 -10.12
CA GLY A 308 -6.62 8.62 -11.39
C GLY A 308 -6.18 7.18 -11.66
N MET A 309 -6.53 6.72 -12.87
CA MET A 309 -6.20 5.40 -13.41
C MET A 309 -5.95 5.49 -14.91
N LEU A 310 -5.45 4.41 -15.51
CA LEU A 310 -5.27 4.33 -16.96
C LEU A 310 -6.64 4.40 -17.68
N SER A 311 -6.63 4.94 -18.88
CA SER A 311 -7.86 5.07 -19.67
C SER A 311 -8.46 3.71 -20.01
N GLY A 312 -9.74 3.53 -19.68
CA GLY A 312 -10.48 2.30 -19.90
C GLY A 312 -10.47 1.32 -18.71
N ASP A 313 -9.65 1.59 -17.69
CA ASP A 313 -9.62 0.76 -16.47
C ASP A 313 -10.79 1.13 -15.52
N GLY A 314 -11.14 0.20 -14.62
CA GLY A 314 -12.21 0.33 -13.64
C GLY A 314 -11.76 0.65 -12.23
N LEU A 315 -10.49 0.31 -11.89
CA LEU A 315 -9.93 0.57 -10.57
C LEU A 315 -8.45 0.95 -10.63
N SER A 316 -7.97 1.60 -9.56
CA SER A 316 -6.54 1.83 -9.32
C SER A 316 -6.22 1.76 -7.83
N GLU A 317 -5.01 1.32 -7.50
CA GLU A 317 -4.49 1.26 -6.14
C GLU A 317 -3.06 1.80 -6.11
N ALA A 318 -2.78 2.74 -5.23
CA ALA A 318 -1.41 3.18 -4.92
C ALA A 318 -0.88 2.32 -3.77
N LEU A 319 0.22 1.62 -4.01
CA LEU A 319 0.71 0.58 -3.12
C LEU A 319 1.95 1.01 -2.31
N ASP A 320 2.77 1.91 -2.86
CA ASP A 320 3.94 2.43 -2.16
C ASP A 320 4.33 3.82 -2.67
N ILE A 321 5.05 4.56 -1.80
CA ILE A 321 5.56 5.91 -2.07
C ILE A 321 6.96 6.09 -1.48
N ASN A 322 7.92 6.55 -2.28
CA ASN A 322 9.26 6.87 -1.79
C ASN A 322 9.39 8.32 -1.26
N ASN A 323 10.55 8.65 -0.68
CA ASN A 323 10.84 9.97 -0.16
C ASN A 323 10.99 11.07 -1.24
N ARG A 324 11.05 10.69 -2.52
CA ARG A 324 11.01 11.62 -3.66
C ARG A 324 9.58 11.95 -4.11
N GLY A 325 8.56 11.22 -3.60
CA GLY A 325 7.15 11.38 -3.97
C GLY A 325 6.77 10.64 -5.24
N GLN A 326 7.59 9.69 -5.69
CA GLN A 326 7.23 8.72 -6.72
C GLN A 326 6.33 7.66 -6.09
N ILE A 327 5.21 7.37 -6.73
CA ILE A 327 4.17 6.45 -6.24
C ILE A 327 4.05 5.30 -7.24
N VAL A 328 3.96 4.09 -6.75
CA VAL A 328 3.76 2.90 -7.58
C VAL A 328 2.51 2.15 -7.17
N GLY A 329 1.97 1.37 -8.11
CA GLY A 329 0.77 0.62 -7.85
C GLY A 329 0.25 -0.18 -9.04
N VAL A 330 -1.06 -0.29 -9.10
CA VAL A 330 -1.79 -0.98 -10.18
C VAL A 330 -2.91 -0.10 -10.73
N SER A 331 -3.23 -0.33 -11.99
CA SER A 331 -4.47 0.10 -12.64
C SER A 331 -5.05 -1.11 -13.37
N CYS A 332 -6.33 -1.41 -13.16
CA CYS A 332 -6.95 -2.65 -13.61
C CYS A 332 -8.23 -2.37 -14.39
N GLY A 333 -8.27 -2.92 -15.62
CA GLY A 333 -9.46 -3.19 -16.41
C GLY A 333 -9.62 -4.72 -16.52
N ASP A 334 -9.67 -5.26 -17.74
CA ASP A 334 -9.66 -6.71 -17.97
C ASP A 334 -8.39 -7.38 -17.43
N VAL A 335 -7.29 -6.65 -17.41
CA VAL A 335 -5.98 -7.09 -16.88
C VAL A 335 -5.36 -5.96 -16.07
N CYS A 336 -4.80 -6.30 -14.90
CA CYS A 336 -4.07 -5.34 -14.09
C CYS A 336 -2.70 -5.02 -14.71
N GLN A 337 -2.26 -3.78 -14.55
CA GLN A 337 -1.03 -3.26 -15.09
C GLN A 337 -0.28 -2.46 -14.02
N ALA A 338 1.03 -2.68 -13.92
CA ALA A 338 1.91 -1.89 -13.07
C ALA A 338 1.96 -0.43 -13.55
N VAL A 339 1.81 0.50 -12.62
CA VAL A 339 1.82 1.95 -12.89
C VAL A 339 2.79 2.70 -11.99
N LEU A 340 3.23 3.87 -12.47
CA LEU A 340 4.04 4.86 -11.76
C LEU A 340 3.35 6.22 -11.86
N TRP A 341 3.07 6.88 -10.73
CA TRP A 341 2.73 8.29 -10.68
C TRP A 341 3.98 9.08 -10.29
N GLN A 342 4.35 10.01 -11.14
CA GLN A 342 5.49 10.90 -10.90
C GLN A 342 5.15 12.32 -11.36
N ASP A 343 5.38 13.32 -10.51
CA ASP A 343 5.15 14.75 -10.81
C ASP A 343 3.71 15.03 -11.28
N GLY A 344 2.72 14.30 -10.73
CA GLY A 344 1.30 14.41 -11.07
C GLY A 344 0.90 13.76 -12.39
N VAL A 345 1.79 12.99 -13.01
CA VAL A 345 1.53 12.25 -14.26
C VAL A 345 1.51 10.74 -13.97
N LEU A 346 0.51 10.06 -14.53
CA LEU A 346 0.38 8.60 -14.47
C LEU A 346 1.03 7.97 -15.71
N TYR A 347 1.92 7.03 -15.45
CA TYR A 347 2.62 6.24 -16.48
C TYR A 347 2.29 4.76 -16.32
N LYS A 348 2.05 4.08 -17.43
CA LYS A 348 2.10 2.62 -17.48
C LYS A 348 3.57 2.20 -17.42
N LEU A 349 3.95 1.41 -16.40
CA LEU A 349 5.36 1.04 -16.20
C LEU A 349 5.94 0.31 -17.41
N ARG A 350 5.12 -0.49 -18.13
CA ARG A 350 5.53 -1.19 -19.36
C ARG A 350 6.07 -0.25 -20.45
N ASP A 351 5.53 0.97 -20.55
CA ASP A 351 5.93 1.95 -21.58
C ASP A 351 7.29 2.60 -21.25
N LEU A 352 7.78 2.41 -20.03
CA LEU A 352 9.08 2.89 -19.54
C LEU A 352 10.17 1.80 -19.58
N VAL A 353 9.85 0.61 -20.07
CA VAL A 353 10.77 -0.54 -20.15
C VAL A 353 11.13 -0.81 -21.61
N ASP A 354 12.33 -1.38 -21.85
CA ASP A 354 12.76 -1.79 -23.16
C ASP A 354 11.65 -2.52 -23.93
N PRO A 355 11.30 -2.12 -25.16
CA PRO A 355 10.30 -2.78 -26.00
C PRO A 355 10.53 -4.29 -26.19
N ALA A 356 11.79 -4.74 -26.16
CA ALA A 356 12.15 -6.16 -26.27
C ALA A 356 11.77 -7.00 -25.04
N PHE A 357 11.47 -6.36 -23.89
CA PHE A 357 10.99 -7.08 -22.71
C PHE A 357 9.60 -7.65 -22.96
N SER A 358 9.43 -8.97 -22.81
CA SER A 358 8.19 -9.69 -23.15
C SER A 358 7.28 -10.02 -21.95
N GLY A 359 7.70 -9.72 -20.71
CA GLY A 359 6.90 -10.00 -19.51
C GLY A 359 5.71 -9.03 -19.35
N LEU A 360 4.59 -9.53 -18.79
CA LEU A 360 3.50 -8.68 -18.34
C LEU A 360 3.81 -8.18 -16.91
N LEU A 361 4.13 -6.90 -16.76
CA LEU A 361 4.25 -6.25 -15.45
C LEU A 361 2.85 -6.07 -14.87
N TRP A 362 2.43 -7.02 -14.02
CA TRP A 362 1.09 -7.07 -13.43
C TRP A 362 0.89 -6.00 -12.35
N SER A 363 1.87 -5.84 -11.47
CA SER A 363 1.81 -4.84 -10.40
C SER A 363 3.20 -4.30 -10.07
N ALA A 364 3.26 -3.02 -9.67
CA ALA A 364 4.40 -2.41 -9.00
C ALA A 364 4.05 -2.27 -7.51
N ARG A 365 4.72 -3.03 -6.64
CA ARG A 365 4.34 -3.21 -5.25
C ARG A 365 5.10 -2.30 -4.29
N SER A 366 6.36 -2.04 -4.58
CA SER A 366 7.18 -1.19 -3.74
C SER A 366 8.25 -0.46 -4.55
N ILE A 367 8.66 0.70 -4.06
CA ILE A 367 9.64 1.58 -4.67
C ILE A 367 10.59 2.14 -3.61
N ASN A 368 11.90 2.01 -3.82
CA ASN A 368 12.90 2.62 -2.92
C ASN A 368 13.27 4.05 -3.32
N ASP A 369 14.11 4.70 -2.51
CA ASP A 369 14.53 6.09 -2.75
C ASP A 369 15.45 6.26 -3.98
N SER A 370 16.05 5.21 -4.49
CA SER A 370 16.77 5.26 -5.77
C SER A 370 15.85 5.09 -6.98
N GLY A 371 14.56 4.80 -6.76
CA GLY A 371 13.55 4.59 -7.79
C GLY A 371 13.51 3.17 -8.34
N GLN A 372 14.18 2.22 -7.70
CA GLN A 372 14.02 0.81 -8.05
C GLN A 372 12.64 0.33 -7.61
N ILE A 373 11.98 -0.43 -8.48
CA ILE A 373 10.61 -0.90 -8.30
C ILE A 373 10.60 -2.43 -8.27
N THR A 374 9.86 -3.02 -7.35
CA THR A 374 9.58 -4.45 -7.33
C THR A 374 8.08 -4.74 -7.40
N GLY A 375 7.74 -5.96 -7.76
CA GLY A 375 6.36 -6.39 -7.81
C GLY A 375 6.20 -7.78 -8.44
N ARG A 376 5.07 -7.95 -9.11
CA ARG A 376 4.69 -9.18 -9.80
C ARG A 376 4.70 -8.99 -11.31
N LEU A 377 5.37 -9.85 -12.01
CA LEU A 377 5.21 -10.04 -13.44
C LEU A 377 4.62 -11.41 -13.73
N ILE A 378 3.96 -11.55 -14.88
CA ILE A 378 3.58 -12.82 -15.45
C ILE A 378 4.54 -13.13 -16.60
N ASP A 379 5.27 -14.21 -16.48
CA ASP A 379 6.13 -14.74 -17.52
C ASP A 379 5.25 -15.29 -18.65
N GLN A 380 5.33 -14.71 -19.84
CA GLN A 380 4.46 -15.07 -20.96
C GLN A 380 4.77 -16.46 -21.54
N GLY A 381 5.99 -16.98 -21.33
CA GLY A 381 6.36 -18.32 -21.79
C GLY A 381 5.81 -19.43 -20.92
N THR A 382 5.71 -19.20 -19.61
CA THR A 382 5.28 -20.22 -18.62
C THR A 382 3.92 -19.93 -17.99
N GLY A 383 3.40 -18.70 -18.10
CA GLY A 383 2.21 -18.24 -17.39
C GLY A 383 2.43 -18.04 -15.88
N GLN A 384 3.63 -18.26 -15.36
CA GLN A 384 3.92 -18.19 -13.94
C GLN A 384 4.16 -16.78 -13.45
N ALA A 385 3.69 -16.51 -12.22
CA ALA A 385 4.03 -15.28 -11.53
C ALA A 385 5.49 -15.29 -11.05
N ARG A 386 6.19 -14.19 -11.28
CA ARG A 386 7.60 -14.00 -10.91
C ARG A 386 7.79 -12.65 -10.22
N THR A 387 8.72 -12.62 -9.29
CA THR A 387 9.24 -11.37 -8.72
C THR A 387 10.17 -10.71 -9.73
N TYR A 388 10.10 -9.38 -9.83
CA TYR A 388 11.03 -8.60 -10.66
C TYR A 388 11.62 -7.42 -9.88
N VAL A 389 12.73 -6.90 -10.37
CA VAL A 389 13.24 -5.58 -10.03
C VAL A 389 13.40 -4.77 -11.31
N ALA A 390 12.75 -3.62 -11.37
CA ALA A 390 12.96 -2.62 -12.40
C ALA A 390 13.91 -1.55 -11.84
N THR A 391 15.08 -1.40 -12.47
CA THR A 391 16.12 -0.44 -12.07
C THR A 391 16.16 0.71 -13.06
N PRO A 392 16.09 1.99 -12.60
CA PRO A 392 16.20 3.13 -13.48
C PRO A 392 17.52 3.13 -14.28
N ILE A 393 17.44 3.36 -15.57
CA ILE A 393 18.60 3.56 -16.43
C ILE A 393 19.03 5.02 -16.29
N VAL A 394 20.19 5.24 -15.70
CA VAL A 394 20.80 6.58 -15.64
C VAL A 394 21.36 6.89 -17.03
N THR A 395 20.63 7.70 -17.81
CA THR A 395 21.22 8.31 -19.01
C THR A 395 22.18 9.40 -18.53
N THR A 396 23.47 9.14 -18.58
CA THR A 396 24.46 10.21 -18.45
C THR A 396 24.24 11.21 -19.59
N PRO A 397 24.16 12.50 -19.27
CA PRO A 397 23.93 13.57 -20.26
C PRO A 397 25.05 13.68 -21.28
#